data_b8742875ced526b70f14c238c0c76182
#
_entry.id   b8742875ced526b70f14c238c0c76182
#
_cell.length_a   1.000
_cell.length_b   1.000
_cell.length_c   1.000
_cell.angle_alpha   90.00
_cell.angle_beta   90.00
_cell.angle_gamma   90.00
#
_symmetry.space_group_name_H-M   'P 1'
#
loop_
_entity.id
_entity.type
_entity.pdbx_description
1 polymer ?
#
loop_
_entity_poly.entity_id
_entity_poly.type
_entity_poly.pdbx_seq_one_letter_code
_entity_poly.pdbx_strand_id
1 'polypeptide(L)'
;MITFLGAAATGDPDLIAAGRASLETMSAHQSRRGLIQLNVNPDTGYISTENAGAVDGNLWYILGHYLHFHLTDDVEFLQRHWPSIDKALVWLEYQDMNECGLLEIPEAGDWIDLLAVRYNVLYDNVLYYATMLAHEELVKHLSPETAFHEPEIDAAGIHERLNLLLWIDRCWVSEHFAEHLDKLKNIRLEWFMLYHNIGTISSRPFYLPWVAFREYGDWCDSLGNLLAILTGVADRHRTEHILRYMQQVGMAHPYPTKAIHPPIYPSQSDWREYYRSRNLNLPNQYHNGGIWPMIGGFHVAALVRHNWLDEAKRLLDLLAEANQHAINKDGGFNEWLHGQTGNPMGFEQQAWSAAMFLYAENALRTGHLPLFDDLLAAKPLSAIDAEINDVIIRPGGGPV
;
A
#
# COMPACT_ATOMS: atom_id res chain seq x y z
N MET A 1 -8.36 6.66 5.69
CA MET A 1 -7.17 6.38 6.54
C MET A 1 -5.87 6.98 5.99
N ILE A 2 -5.64 7.02 4.68
CA ILE A 2 -4.45 7.70 4.11
C ILE A 2 -4.35 9.17 4.58
N THR A 3 -5.48 9.87 4.66
CA THR A 3 -5.52 11.24 5.22
C THR A 3 -5.03 11.32 6.68
N PHE A 4 -5.21 10.25 7.45
CA PHE A 4 -4.75 10.19 8.84
C PHE A 4 -3.22 10.13 8.96
N LEU A 5 -2.50 9.62 7.95
CA LEU A 5 -1.04 9.70 7.91
C LEU A 5 -0.54 11.15 7.91
N GLY A 6 -1.20 12.03 7.15
CA GLY A 6 -0.89 13.46 7.16
C GLY A 6 -1.16 14.10 8.52
N ALA A 7 -2.27 13.74 9.18
CA ALA A 7 -2.56 14.20 10.53
C ALA A 7 -1.47 13.76 11.53
N ALA A 8 -1.07 12.50 11.48
CA ALA A 8 0.01 11.96 12.29
C ALA A 8 1.33 12.70 12.08
N ALA A 9 1.66 13.01 10.81
CA ALA A 9 2.89 13.72 10.47
C ALA A 9 2.92 15.17 10.99
N THR A 10 1.76 15.84 11.09
CA THR A 10 1.66 17.20 11.62
C THR A 10 1.69 17.24 13.16
N GLY A 11 1.21 16.18 13.81
CA GLY A 11 0.99 16.17 15.26
C GLY A 11 -0.14 17.12 15.71
N ASP A 12 -0.96 17.61 14.79
CA ASP A 12 -2.07 18.53 15.11
C ASP A 12 -3.19 17.76 15.84
N PRO A 13 -3.56 18.19 17.07
CA PRO A 13 -4.52 17.47 17.90
C PRO A 13 -5.93 17.43 17.30
N ASP A 14 -6.34 18.47 16.55
CA ASP A 14 -7.67 18.52 15.94
C ASP A 14 -7.74 17.52 14.75
N LEU A 15 -6.66 17.41 13.98
CA LEU A 15 -6.57 16.43 12.90
C LEU A 15 -6.49 14.99 13.43
N ILE A 16 -5.79 14.78 14.54
CA ILE A 16 -5.74 13.47 15.22
C ILE A 16 -7.13 13.09 15.75
N ALA A 17 -7.84 14.05 16.37
CA ALA A 17 -9.21 13.83 16.82
C ALA A 17 -10.18 13.54 15.66
N ALA A 18 -10.00 14.17 14.50
CA ALA A 18 -10.77 13.87 13.29
C ALA A 18 -10.48 12.45 12.76
N GLY A 19 -9.22 11.99 12.83
CA GLY A 19 -8.84 10.61 12.54
C GLY A 19 -9.55 9.61 13.45
N ARG A 20 -9.55 9.87 14.76
CA ARG A 20 -10.29 9.08 15.76
C ARG A 20 -11.79 9.01 15.44
N ALA A 21 -12.43 10.15 15.17
CA ALA A 21 -13.85 10.19 14.83
C ALA A 21 -14.18 9.40 13.55
N SER A 22 -13.24 9.38 12.60
CA SER A 22 -13.36 8.54 11.39
C SER A 22 -13.35 7.06 11.74
N LEU A 23 -12.45 6.61 12.62
CA LEU A 23 -12.39 5.21 13.10
C LEU A 23 -13.69 4.83 13.84
N GLU A 24 -14.22 5.70 14.71
CA GLU A 24 -15.49 5.50 15.40
C GLU A 24 -16.66 5.36 14.42
N THR A 25 -16.71 6.21 13.39
CA THR A 25 -17.72 6.15 12.34
C THR A 25 -17.65 4.85 11.55
N MET A 26 -16.45 4.43 11.14
CA MET A 26 -16.25 3.17 10.42
C MET A 26 -16.66 1.97 11.28
N SER A 27 -16.29 1.97 12.55
CA SER A 27 -16.66 0.93 13.53
C SER A 27 -18.20 0.81 13.66
N ALA A 28 -18.88 1.94 13.81
CA ALA A 28 -20.34 1.98 13.96
C ALA A 28 -21.12 1.47 12.73
N HIS A 29 -20.51 1.56 11.55
CA HIS A 29 -21.12 1.12 10.28
C HIS A 29 -20.51 -0.17 9.72
N GLN A 30 -19.69 -0.87 10.51
CA GLN A 30 -19.15 -2.17 10.11
C GLN A 30 -20.28 -3.16 9.80
N SER A 31 -20.13 -3.90 8.72
CA SER A 31 -21.11 -4.92 8.32
C SER A 31 -21.22 -6.04 9.37
N ARG A 32 -22.33 -6.79 9.33
CA ARG A 32 -22.50 -7.95 10.23
C ARG A 32 -21.41 -9.01 10.07
N ARG A 33 -20.74 -9.07 8.91
CA ARG A 33 -19.68 -10.04 8.59
C ARG A 33 -18.27 -9.50 8.80
N GLY A 34 -18.11 -8.22 9.14
CA GLY A 34 -16.81 -7.63 9.42
C GLY A 34 -16.27 -6.67 8.36
N LEU A 35 -16.91 -6.55 7.19
CA LEU A 35 -16.51 -5.61 6.16
C LEU A 35 -16.62 -4.16 6.69
N ILE A 36 -15.58 -3.39 6.54
CA ILE A 36 -15.56 -1.94 6.75
C ILE A 36 -16.07 -1.28 5.48
N GLN A 37 -17.01 -0.36 5.63
CA GLN A 37 -17.63 0.30 4.48
C GLN A 37 -16.65 1.27 3.82
N LEU A 38 -16.60 1.24 2.49
CA LEU A 38 -15.72 2.10 1.71
C LEU A 38 -16.02 3.59 1.92
N ASN A 39 -17.30 3.94 2.00
CA ASN A 39 -17.77 5.31 2.13
C ASN A 39 -19.01 5.36 3.02
N VAL A 40 -18.95 6.19 4.04
CA VAL A 40 -20.05 6.47 4.95
C VAL A 40 -20.24 7.99 5.03
N ASN A 41 -21.44 8.46 4.74
CA ASN A 41 -21.79 9.86 5.00
C ASN A 41 -22.17 9.98 6.49
N PRO A 42 -21.40 10.71 7.31
CA PRO A 42 -21.63 10.77 8.76
C PRO A 42 -22.94 11.45 9.14
N ASP A 43 -23.43 12.40 8.31
CA ASP A 43 -24.66 13.17 8.61
C ASP A 43 -25.93 12.37 8.34
N THR A 44 -25.91 11.51 7.31
CA THR A 44 -27.09 10.78 6.85
C THR A 44 -27.04 9.28 7.15
N GLY A 45 -25.88 8.75 7.52
CA GLY A 45 -25.61 7.31 7.64
C GLY A 45 -25.66 6.58 6.29
N TYR A 46 -25.69 7.30 5.16
CA TYR A 46 -25.71 6.67 3.84
C TYR A 46 -24.39 5.95 3.57
N ILE A 47 -24.51 4.70 3.13
CA ILE A 47 -23.38 3.85 2.75
C ILE A 47 -23.40 3.70 1.23
N SER A 48 -22.29 4.04 0.58
CA SER A 48 -22.15 3.77 -0.86
C SER A 48 -21.99 2.26 -1.09
N THR A 49 -22.77 1.75 -2.03
CA THR A 49 -22.74 0.34 -2.45
C THR A 49 -22.23 0.18 -3.89
N GLU A 50 -21.58 1.20 -4.42
CA GLU A 50 -21.18 1.24 -5.82
C GLU A 50 -20.00 0.32 -6.14
N ASN A 51 -19.20 -0.05 -5.14
CA ASN A 51 -18.04 -0.93 -5.32
C ASN A 51 -18.32 -2.35 -4.83
N ALA A 52 -17.67 -3.32 -5.45
CA ALA A 52 -17.80 -4.75 -5.17
C ALA A 52 -17.24 -5.21 -3.81
N GLY A 53 -16.95 -4.27 -2.90
CA GLY A 53 -16.31 -4.48 -1.61
C GLY A 53 -14.81 -4.19 -1.72
N ALA A 54 -14.37 -3.03 -1.24
CA ALA A 54 -12.96 -2.69 -1.17
C ALA A 54 -12.32 -3.44 0.00
N VAL A 55 -11.41 -4.34 -0.31
CA VAL A 55 -10.71 -5.17 0.70
C VAL A 55 -9.77 -4.30 1.53
N ASP A 56 -9.13 -3.33 0.90
CA ASP A 56 -8.21 -2.39 1.54
C ASP A 56 -8.85 -1.52 2.63
N GLY A 57 -10.17 -1.36 2.62
CA GLY A 57 -10.91 -0.69 3.68
C GLY A 57 -10.69 -1.33 5.05
N ASN A 58 -10.72 -2.66 5.13
CA ASN A 58 -10.46 -3.40 6.37
C ASN A 58 -8.99 -3.29 6.80
N LEU A 59 -8.06 -3.35 5.85
CA LEU A 59 -6.63 -3.24 6.09
C LEU A 59 -6.28 -1.87 6.67
N TRP A 60 -6.70 -0.80 6.00
CA TRP A 60 -6.49 0.56 6.48
C TRP A 60 -7.22 0.88 7.78
N TYR A 61 -8.36 0.23 8.06
CA TYR A 61 -9.07 0.39 9.32
C TYR A 61 -8.24 -0.12 10.50
N ILE A 62 -7.67 -1.32 10.40
CA ILE A 62 -6.82 -1.90 11.45
C ILE A 62 -5.54 -1.07 11.62
N LEU A 63 -4.87 -0.72 10.52
CA LEU A 63 -3.69 0.16 10.54
C LEU A 63 -3.99 1.56 11.11
N GLY A 64 -5.22 2.06 10.90
CA GLY A 64 -5.66 3.32 11.49
C GLY A 64 -5.78 3.25 13.01
N HIS A 65 -6.28 2.15 13.56
CA HIS A 65 -6.29 1.93 15.02
C HIS A 65 -4.89 1.79 15.59
N TYR A 66 -4.00 1.09 14.89
CA TYR A 66 -2.60 0.98 15.27
C TYR A 66 -1.92 2.37 15.30
N LEU A 67 -2.08 3.17 14.25
CA LEU A 67 -1.54 4.52 14.21
C LEU A 67 -2.13 5.40 15.32
N HIS A 68 -3.44 5.34 15.57
CA HIS A 68 -4.07 6.09 16.65
C HIS A 68 -3.49 5.69 18.02
N PHE A 69 -3.29 4.41 18.26
CA PHE A 69 -2.70 3.90 19.51
C PHE A 69 -1.28 4.47 19.72
N HIS A 70 -0.42 4.42 18.69
CA HIS A 70 0.95 4.96 18.77
C HIS A 70 1.00 6.49 18.96
N LEU A 71 -0.01 7.22 18.46
CA LEU A 71 -0.08 8.67 18.65
C LEU A 71 -0.60 9.09 20.03
N THR A 72 -1.37 8.24 20.71
CA THR A 72 -2.17 8.68 21.89
C THR A 72 -2.00 7.82 23.13
N ASP A 73 -1.44 6.62 23.03
CA ASP A 73 -1.40 5.59 24.07
C ASP A 73 -2.81 5.28 24.67
N ASP A 74 -3.90 5.53 23.91
CA ASP A 74 -5.28 5.33 24.38
C ASP A 74 -5.69 3.84 24.37
N VAL A 75 -5.28 3.14 25.42
CA VAL A 75 -5.62 1.71 25.62
C VAL A 75 -7.14 1.51 25.76
N GLU A 76 -7.86 2.47 26.37
CA GLU A 76 -9.32 2.35 26.54
C GLU A 76 -10.04 2.40 25.19
N PHE A 77 -9.58 3.26 24.28
CA PHE A 77 -10.09 3.33 22.93
C PHE A 77 -9.80 2.03 22.16
N LEU A 78 -8.59 1.51 22.26
CA LEU A 78 -8.21 0.24 21.65
C LEU A 78 -9.10 -0.90 22.15
N GLN A 79 -9.24 -1.07 23.46
CA GLN A 79 -10.06 -2.14 24.06
C GLN A 79 -11.53 -2.04 23.66
N ARG A 80 -12.09 -0.83 23.62
CA ARG A 80 -13.48 -0.58 23.20
C ARG A 80 -13.74 -1.01 21.76
N HIS A 81 -12.79 -0.76 20.85
CA HIS A 81 -12.93 -1.04 19.43
C HIS A 81 -12.38 -2.41 19.03
N TRP A 82 -11.72 -3.12 19.95
CA TRP A 82 -11.12 -4.42 19.66
C TRP A 82 -12.10 -5.42 19.01
N PRO A 83 -13.34 -5.58 19.46
CA PRO A 83 -14.28 -6.51 18.81
C PRO A 83 -14.57 -6.17 17.35
N SER A 84 -14.44 -4.91 16.96
CA SER A 84 -14.58 -4.47 15.57
C SER A 84 -13.30 -4.71 14.77
N ILE A 85 -12.13 -4.51 15.38
CA ILE A 85 -10.82 -4.79 14.78
C ILE A 85 -10.69 -6.27 14.50
N ASP A 86 -10.94 -7.11 15.50
CA ASP A 86 -10.90 -8.57 15.43
C ASP A 86 -11.82 -9.12 14.34
N LYS A 87 -13.05 -8.62 14.31
CA LYS A 87 -14.03 -8.99 13.29
C LYS A 87 -13.64 -8.52 11.86
N ALA A 88 -12.92 -7.40 11.74
CA ALA A 88 -12.38 -6.95 10.46
C ALA A 88 -11.26 -7.87 9.98
N LEU A 89 -10.43 -8.37 10.90
CA LEU A 89 -9.37 -9.34 10.60
C LEU A 89 -9.95 -10.69 10.16
N VAL A 90 -10.92 -11.23 10.90
CA VAL A 90 -11.63 -12.47 10.52
C VAL A 90 -12.23 -12.35 9.12
N TRP A 91 -12.80 -11.18 8.79
CA TRP A 91 -13.33 -10.96 7.45
C TRP A 91 -12.24 -11.01 6.37
N LEU A 92 -11.04 -10.47 6.65
CA LEU A 92 -9.89 -10.52 5.73
C LEU A 92 -9.44 -11.96 5.49
N GLU A 93 -9.34 -12.80 6.51
CA GLU A 93 -8.95 -14.20 6.35
C GLU A 93 -9.89 -14.99 5.43
N TYR A 94 -11.20 -14.67 5.43
CA TYR A 94 -12.13 -15.24 4.44
C TYR A 94 -11.89 -14.79 3.00
N GLN A 95 -11.00 -13.82 2.77
CA GLN A 95 -10.56 -13.46 1.42
C GLN A 95 -9.38 -14.31 0.95
N ASP A 96 -8.73 -15.07 1.82
CA ASP A 96 -7.78 -16.14 1.43
C ASP A 96 -8.59 -17.42 1.11
N MET A 97 -9.32 -17.38 -0.01
CA MET A 97 -10.27 -18.42 -0.40
C MET A 97 -9.61 -19.77 -0.72
N ASN A 98 -8.31 -19.76 -1.00
CA ASN A 98 -7.57 -20.96 -1.34
C ASN A 98 -6.58 -21.39 -0.25
N GLU A 99 -6.59 -20.74 0.91
CA GLU A 99 -5.75 -21.03 2.07
C GLU A 99 -4.26 -21.05 1.72
N CYS A 100 -3.84 -20.09 0.88
CA CYS A 100 -2.44 -19.94 0.49
C CYS A 100 -1.65 -18.98 1.39
N GLY A 101 -2.33 -18.28 2.29
CA GLY A 101 -1.78 -17.27 3.18
C GLY A 101 -1.61 -15.90 2.54
N LEU A 102 -2.21 -15.65 1.37
CA LEU A 102 -2.34 -14.35 0.73
C LEU A 102 -3.80 -14.10 0.36
N LEU A 103 -4.26 -12.87 0.55
CA LEU A 103 -5.61 -12.46 0.20
C LEU A 103 -5.85 -12.57 -1.31
N GLU A 104 -7.02 -13.03 -1.69
CA GLU A 104 -7.53 -13.03 -3.06
C GLU A 104 -8.54 -11.90 -3.24
N ILE A 105 -8.18 -10.94 -4.08
CA ILE A 105 -8.95 -9.72 -4.29
C ILE A 105 -9.86 -9.91 -5.52
N PRO A 106 -11.15 -9.55 -5.46
CA PRO A 106 -11.99 -9.51 -6.65
C PRO A 106 -11.47 -8.45 -7.64
N GLU A 107 -11.72 -8.64 -8.95
CA GLU A 107 -11.30 -7.66 -9.96
C GLU A 107 -11.84 -6.27 -9.59
N ALA A 108 -10.97 -5.26 -9.54
CA ALA A 108 -11.26 -3.89 -9.13
C ALA A 108 -11.81 -3.76 -7.69
N GLY A 109 -11.35 -4.62 -6.77
CA GLY A 109 -11.82 -4.69 -5.38
C GLY A 109 -10.94 -3.95 -4.36
N ASP A 110 -10.11 -3.02 -4.79
CA ASP A 110 -9.23 -2.18 -3.99
C ASP A 110 -9.29 -0.71 -4.45
N TRP A 111 -8.29 0.10 -4.07
CA TRP A 111 -8.20 1.51 -4.48
C TRP A 111 -8.10 1.69 -6.00
N ILE A 112 -7.59 0.68 -6.75
CA ILE A 112 -7.55 0.67 -8.21
C ILE A 112 -8.88 0.12 -8.77
N ASP A 113 -9.98 0.75 -8.44
CA ASP A 113 -11.35 0.31 -8.65
C ASP A 113 -11.84 0.29 -10.12
N LEU A 114 -11.00 0.66 -11.07
CA LEU A 114 -11.28 0.63 -12.51
C LEU A 114 -10.15 -0.04 -13.33
N LEU A 115 -9.32 -0.87 -12.72
CA LEU A 115 -8.27 -1.62 -13.41
C LEU A 115 -8.43 -3.13 -13.14
N ALA A 116 -7.89 -3.96 -14.03
CA ALA A 116 -8.03 -5.43 -13.96
C ALA A 116 -7.06 -6.08 -12.95
N VAL A 117 -6.86 -5.46 -11.78
CA VAL A 117 -6.16 -6.11 -10.66
C VAL A 117 -7.07 -7.15 -10.04
N ARG A 118 -6.52 -8.31 -9.66
CA ARG A 118 -7.32 -9.41 -9.12
C ARG A 118 -6.48 -10.51 -8.48
N TYR A 119 -7.09 -11.36 -7.70
CA TYR A 119 -6.48 -12.48 -6.97
C TYR A 119 -5.38 -12.01 -6.01
N ASN A 120 -4.20 -12.59 -6.04
CA ASN A 120 -3.13 -12.20 -5.12
C ASN A 120 -2.51 -10.88 -5.59
N VAL A 121 -3.11 -9.77 -5.15
CA VAL A 121 -2.71 -8.40 -5.49
C VAL A 121 -1.61 -7.93 -4.56
N LEU A 122 -0.59 -7.28 -5.09
CA LEU A 122 0.56 -6.77 -4.34
C LEU A 122 0.14 -5.77 -3.26
N TYR A 123 -0.61 -4.75 -3.65
CA TYR A 123 -1.02 -3.64 -2.78
C TYR A 123 -1.72 -4.15 -1.51
N ASP A 124 -2.76 -4.96 -1.69
CA ASP A 124 -3.54 -5.49 -0.57
C ASP A 124 -2.71 -6.44 0.31
N ASN A 125 -1.89 -7.29 -0.29
CA ASN A 125 -1.10 -8.26 0.48
C ASN A 125 0.10 -7.63 1.21
N VAL A 126 0.64 -6.52 0.71
CA VAL A 126 1.61 -5.70 1.45
C VAL A 126 0.93 -5.02 2.65
N LEU A 127 -0.28 -4.50 2.46
CA LEU A 127 -1.07 -3.96 3.57
C LEU A 127 -1.50 -5.06 4.55
N TYR A 128 -1.78 -6.27 4.06
CA TYR A 128 -2.10 -7.41 4.93
C TYR A 128 -0.91 -7.79 5.81
N TYR A 129 0.29 -7.85 5.25
CA TYR A 129 1.52 -8.00 6.02
C TYR A 129 1.68 -6.93 7.10
N ALA A 130 1.48 -5.66 6.76
CA ALA A 130 1.54 -4.54 7.70
C ALA A 130 0.45 -4.65 8.79
N THR A 131 -0.76 -5.07 8.39
CA THR A 131 -1.89 -5.31 9.30
C THR A 131 -1.58 -6.41 10.32
N MET A 132 -0.91 -7.48 9.89
CA MET A 132 -0.51 -8.56 10.79
C MET A 132 0.55 -8.12 11.80
N LEU A 133 1.56 -7.35 11.37
CA LEU A 133 2.51 -6.73 12.30
C LEU A 133 1.81 -5.85 13.33
N ALA A 134 0.87 -5.01 12.88
CA ALA A 134 0.08 -4.15 13.76
C ALA A 134 -0.77 -4.98 14.74
N HIS A 135 -1.44 -6.02 14.27
CA HIS A 135 -2.26 -6.89 15.11
C HIS A 135 -1.41 -7.61 16.17
N GLU A 136 -0.29 -8.22 15.79
CA GLU A 136 0.63 -8.92 16.70
C GLU A 136 1.15 -8.00 17.83
N GLU A 137 1.29 -6.71 17.54
CA GLU A 137 1.67 -5.73 18.57
C GLU A 137 0.48 -5.30 19.43
N LEU A 138 -0.65 -4.93 18.82
CA LEU A 138 -1.83 -4.45 19.54
C LEU A 138 -2.37 -5.46 20.53
N VAL A 139 -2.33 -6.76 20.22
CA VAL A 139 -2.75 -7.84 21.13
C VAL A 139 -2.01 -7.77 22.47
N LYS A 140 -0.73 -7.36 22.50
CA LYS A 140 0.07 -7.26 23.72
C LYS A 140 -0.45 -6.20 24.72
N HIS A 141 -1.28 -5.27 24.26
CA HIS A 141 -1.87 -4.18 25.03
C HIS A 141 -3.31 -4.46 25.48
N LEU A 142 -3.85 -5.63 25.15
CA LEU A 142 -5.18 -6.04 25.59
C LEU A 142 -5.16 -6.56 27.02
N SER A 143 -6.31 -6.49 27.68
CA SER A 143 -6.47 -7.16 28.98
C SER A 143 -6.45 -8.69 28.81
N PRO A 144 -5.96 -9.45 29.82
CA PRO A 144 -5.85 -10.92 29.71
C PRO A 144 -7.18 -11.64 29.47
N GLU A 145 -8.29 -10.99 29.81
CA GLU A 145 -9.64 -11.55 29.62
C GLU A 145 -10.23 -11.26 28.25
N THR A 146 -9.56 -10.43 27.44
CA THR A 146 -10.04 -10.08 26.10
C THR A 146 -9.84 -11.27 25.17
N ALA A 147 -10.93 -11.83 24.68
CA ALA A 147 -10.85 -12.83 23.61
C ALA A 147 -10.48 -12.17 22.29
N PHE A 148 -9.64 -12.82 21.52
CA PHE A 148 -9.27 -12.41 20.18
C PHE A 148 -9.10 -13.65 19.28
N HIS A 149 -9.23 -13.42 17.98
CA HIS A 149 -8.97 -14.43 16.99
C HIS A 149 -7.45 -14.59 16.77
N GLU A 150 -6.98 -15.84 16.76
CA GLU A 150 -5.61 -16.18 16.39
C GLU A 150 -5.55 -16.44 14.88
N PRO A 151 -4.86 -15.59 14.11
CA PRO A 151 -4.74 -15.78 12.67
C PRO A 151 -4.01 -17.07 12.30
N GLU A 152 -4.42 -17.69 11.18
CA GLU A 152 -3.81 -18.94 10.70
C GLU A 152 -2.39 -18.73 10.14
N ILE A 153 -2.07 -17.49 9.72
CA ILE A 153 -0.76 -17.12 9.21
C ILE A 153 -0.24 -15.88 9.95
N ASP A 154 1.05 -15.88 10.28
CA ASP A 154 1.74 -14.72 10.86
C ASP A 154 2.33 -13.78 9.79
N ALA A 155 2.81 -12.61 10.23
CA ALA A 155 3.44 -11.64 9.34
C ALA A 155 4.65 -12.23 8.60
N ALA A 156 5.45 -13.08 9.24
CA ALA A 156 6.63 -13.71 8.62
C ALA A 156 6.23 -14.63 7.45
N GLY A 157 5.16 -15.40 7.62
CA GLY A 157 4.61 -16.25 6.58
C GLY A 157 4.11 -15.48 5.37
N ILE A 158 3.42 -14.35 5.59
CA ILE A 158 2.96 -13.47 4.50
C ILE A 158 4.16 -12.85 3.77
N HIS A 159 5.16 -12.37 4.50
CA HIS A 159 6.39 -11.82 3.94
C HIS A 159 7.10 -12.82 3.01
N GLU A 160 7.24 -14.09 3.45
CA GLU A 160 7.85 -15.14 2.63
C GLU A 160 7.06 -15.34 1.32
N ARG A 161 5.72 -15.43 1.40
CA ARG A 161 4.85 -15.66 0.24
C ARG A 161 4.88 -14.52 -0.76
N LEU A 162 4.87 -13.27 -0.29
CA LEU A 162 5.01 -12.09 -1.14
C LEU A 162 6.30 -12.14 -1.96
N ASN A 163 7.42 -12.43 -1.30
CA ASN A 163 8.72 -12.48 -1.95
C ASN A 163 8.90 -13.70 -2.87
N LEU A 164 8.25 -14.83 -2.57
CA LEU A 164 8.27 -16.02 -3.41
C LEU A 164 7.40 -15.87 -4.67
N LEU A 165 6.21 -15.27 -4.52
CA LEU A 165 5.20 -15.24 -5.59
C LEU A 165 5.34 -14.02 -6.50
N LEU A 166 5.58 -12.83 -5.92
CA LEU A 166 5.45 -11.57 -6.67
C LEU A 166 6.79 -10.97 -7.11
N TRP A 167 7.92 -11.39 -6.52
CA TRP A 167 9.24 -10.94 -6.96
C TRP A 167 9.90 -11.98 -7.89
N ILE A 168 10.13 -11.59 -9.16
CA ILE A 168 10.77 -12.46 -10.13
C ILE A 168 12.22 -12.03 -10.32
N ASP A 169 13.16 -12.81 -9.78
CA ASP A 169 14.58 -12.69 -10.02
C ASP A 169 15.11 -13.98 -10.67
N ARG A 170 15.34 -13.94 -11.98
CA ARG A 170 15.82 -15.13 -12.72
C ARG A 170 17.23 -15.55 -12.33
N CYS A 171 18.11 -14.64 -11.95
CA CYS A 171 19.46 -15.00 -11.55
C CYS A 171 19.41 -15.85 -10.28
N TRP A 172 18.70 -15.36 -9.27
CA TRP A 172 18.49 -16.10 -8.03
C TRP A 172 17.70 -17.39 -8.26
N VAL A 173 16.63 -17.34 -9.03
CA VAL A 173 15.81 -18.51 -9.37
C VAL A 173 16.60 -19.53 -10.17
N SER A 174 17.53 -19.13 -11.06
CA SER A 174 18.34 -20.10 -11.82
C SER A 174 19.34 -20.88 -10.94
N GLU A 175 19.87 -20.25 -9.90
CA GLU A 175 20.77 -20.87 -8.94
C GLU A 175 20.05 -21.74 -7.91
N HIS A 176 18.83 -21.34 -7.53
CA HIS A 176 18.01 -21.98 -6.49
C HIS A 176 16.68 -22.50 -7.04
N PHE A 177 16.60 -22.74 -8.33
CA PHE A 177 15.33 -22.99 -9.03
C PHE A 177 14.55 -24.18 -8.46
N ALA A 178 15.24 -25.29 -8.17
CA ALA A 178 14.59 -26.47 -7.59
C ALA A 178 14.01 -26.19 -6.20
N GLU A 179 14.74 -25.45 -5.35
CA GLU A 179 14.29 -25.08 -4.02
C GLU A 179 13.10 -24.09 -4.09
N HIS A 180 13.19 -23.10 -4.97
CA HIS A 180 12.11 -22.12 -5.18
C HIS A 180 10.82 -22.81 -5.67
N LEU A 181 10.93 -23.72 -6.64
CA LEU A 181 9.79 -24.48 -7.14
C LEU A 181 9.20 -25.41 -6.07
N ASP A 182 10.05 -26.03 -5.24
CA ASP A 182 9.57 -26.89 -4.14
C ASP A 182 8.81 -26.07 -3.10
N LYS A 183 9.31 -24.89 -2.74
CA LYS A 183 8.59 -23.99 -1.83
C LYS A 183 7.22 -23.59 -2.41
N LEU A 184 7.17 -23.12 -3.66
CA LEU A 184 5.92 -22.78 -4.34
C LEU A 184 4.94 -23.96 -4.37
N LYS A 185 5.43 -25.17 -4.71
CA LYS A 185 4.62 -26.38 -4.77
C LYS A 185 4.04 -26.77 -3.40
N ASN A 186 4.81 -26.57 -2.34
CA ASN A 186 4.36 -26.89 -0.98
C ASN A 186 3.31 -25.92 -0.47
N ILE A 187 3.29 -24.68 -1.00
CA ILE A 187 2.24 -23.70 -0.68
C ILE A 187 1.03 -23.96 -1.58
N ARG A 188 1.22 -23.89 -2.92
CA ARG A 188 0.15 -24.10 -3.90
C ARG A 188 0.66 -24.69 -5.21
N LEU A 189 0.01 -25.73 -5.67
CA LEU A 189 0.36 -26.38 -6.93
C LEU A 189 0.25 -25.44 -8.14
N GLU A 190 -0.74 -24.55 -8.16
CA GLU A 190 -0.93 -23.58 -9.24
C GLU A 190 0.20 -22.56 -9.32
N TRP A 191 0.82 -22.16 -8.22
CA TRP A 191 2.00 -21.29 -8.22
C TRP A 191 3.20 -22.01 -8.83
N PHE A 192 3.41 -23.28 -8.44
CA PHE A 192 4.41 -24.12 -9.09
C PHE A 192 4.17 -24.23 -10.60
N MET A 193 2.94 -24.50 -11.02
CA MET A 193 2.58 -24.64 -12.44
C MET A 193 2.76 -23.34 -13.21
N LEU A 194 2.45 -22.19 -12.61
CA LEU A 194 2.69 -20.89 -13.21
C LEU A 194 4.18 -20.71 -13.51
N TYR A 195 5.05 -20.85 -12.53
CA TYR A 195 6.48 -20.63 -12.67
C TYR A 195 7.17 -21.71 -13.53
N HIS A 196 6.75 -22.95 -13.42
CA HIS A 196 7.29 -24.05 -14.23
C HIS A 196 6.96 -23.89 -15.72
N ASN A 197 5.76 -23.44 -16.06
CA ASN A 197 5.33 -23.28 -17.43
C ASN A 197 5.78 -21.96 -18.07
N ILE A 198 6.10 -20.95 -17.27
CA ILE A 198 6.57 -19.66 -17.77
C ILE A 198 8.12 -19.64 -17.81
N GLY A 199 8.74 -20.60 -18.47
CA GLY A 199 10.20 -20.64 -18.69
C GLY A 199 10.77 -19.41 -19.45
N THR A 200 9.90 -18.44 -19.80
CA THR A 200 10.23 -17.20 -20.49
C THR A 200 10.05 -15.94 -19.63
N ILE A 201 9.60 -16.06 -18.37
CA ILE A 201 9.50 -14.87 -17.49
C ILE A 201 10.92 -14.32 -17.29
N SER A 202 11.15 -13.08 -17.70
CA SER A 202 12.38 -12.34 -17.40
C SER A 202 12.28 -11.68 -16.04
N SER A 203 13.42 -11.46 -15.38
CA SER A 203 13.47 -10.67 -14.15
C SER A 203 12.77 -9.33 -14.31
N ARG A 204 12.06 -8.92 -13.25
CA ARG A 204 11.47 -7.59 -13.16
C ARG A 204 12.15 -6.83 -12.03
N PRO A 205 12.43 -5.54 -12.21
CA PRO A 205 13.01 -4.70 -11.15
C PRO A 205 11.94 -4.16 -10.18
N PHE A 206 10.80 -4.84 -10.09
CA PHE A 206 9.66 -4.50 -9.25
C PHE A 206 8.83 -5.76 -8.96
N TYR A 207 8.03 -5.72 -7.89
CA TYR A 207 7.03 -6.76 -7.62
C TYR A 207 5.92 -6.70 -8.66
N LEU A 208 5.49 -7.87 -9.13
CA LEU A 208 4.31 -7.99 -9.98
C LEU A 208 3.09 -7.41 -9.28
N PRO A 209 2.21 -6.69 -9.99
CA PRO A 209 1.03 -6.07 -9.39
C PRO A 209 0.00 -7.08 -8.90
N TRP A 210 -0.10 -8.22 -9.57
CA TRP A 210 -0.99 -9.31 -9.20
C TRP A 210 -0.60 -10.63 -9.88
N VAL A 211 -0.97 -11.74 -9.24
CA VAL A 211 -0.83 -13.09 -9.77
C VAL A 211 -2.17 -13.82 -9.58
N ALA A 212 -2.64 -14.49 -10.62
CA ALA A 212 -3.83 -15.34 -10.63
C ALA A 212 -3.46 -16.78 -10.98
N PHE A 213 -4.46 -17.63 -11.23
CA PHE A 213 -4.29 -19.07 -11.48
C PHE A 213 -3.21 -19.42 -12.51
N ARG A 214 -3.16 -18.72 -13.66
CA ARG A 214 -2.18 -18.93 -14.74
C ARG A 214 -1.78 -17.64 -15.45
N GLU A 215 -2.03 -16.52 -14.82
CA GLU A 215 -1.82 -15.18 -15.38
C GLU A 215 -1.17 -14.30 -14.32
N TYR A 216 -0.53 -13.25 -14.76
CA TYR A 216 0.01 -12.19 -13.89
C TYR A 216 0.00 -10.86 -14.63
N GLY A 217 -0.05 -9.77 -13.89
CA GLY A 217 0.17 -8.44 -14.42
C GLY A 217 1.64 -8.20 -14.73
N ASP A 218 1.96 -7.70 -15.92
CA ASP A 218 3.35 -7.40 -16.32
C ASP A 218 3.56 -5.89 -16.44
N TRP A 219 3.29 -5.18 -15.34
CA TRP A 219 3.45 -3.74 -15.20
C TRP A 219 3.73 -3.38 -13.73
N CYS A 220 4.38 -2.23 -13.53
CA CYS A 220 4.70 -1.76 -12.19
C CYS A 220 3.49 -1.03 -11.59
N ASP A 221 2.93 -1.55 -10.51
CA ASP A 221 2.08 -0.82 -9.59
C ASP A 221 2.97 0.04 -8.67
N SER A 222 2.86 1.35 -8.79
CA SER A 222 3.72 2.24 -8.03
C SER A 222 3.39 2.23 -6.53
N LEU A 223 2.12 2.25 -6.16
CA LEU A 223 1.72 2.31 -4.75
C LEU A 223 2.06 1.02 -4.02
N GLY A 224 1.73 -0.14 -4.60
CA GLY A 224 2.07 -1.44 -4.01
C GLY A 224 3.58 -1.61 -3.82
N ASN A 225 4.38 -1.22 -4.81
CA ASN A 225 5.84 -1.28 -4.71
C ASN A 225 6.42 -0.27 -3.70
N LEU A 226 5.88 0.94 -3.60
CA LEU A 226 6.30 1.93 -2.59
C LEU A 226 5.92 1.48 -1.17
N LEU A 227 4.74 0.90 -1.00
CA LEU A 227 4.33 0.32 0.29
C LEU A 227 5.21 -0.88 0.66
N ALA A 228 5.62 -1.73 -0.31
CA ALA A 228 6.55 -2.83 -0.04
C ALA A 228 7.91 -2.31 0.50
N ILE A 229 8.36 -1.14 0.03
CA ILE A 229 9.55 -0.46 0.59
C ILE A 229 9.26 0.04 2.01
N LEU A 230 8.15 0.74 2.20
CA LEU A 230 7.83 1.42 3.46
C LEU A 230 7.52 0.45 4.60
N THR A 231 6.93 -0.69 4.31
CA THR A 231 6.63 -1.75 5.29
C THR A 231 7.79 -2.72 5.50
N GLY A 232 8.85 -2.64 4.67
CA GLY A 232 10.00 -3.53 4.73
C GLY A 232 9.72 -4.94 4.20
N VAL A 233 8.75 -5.11 3.30
CA VAL A 233 8.62 -6.31 2.45
C VAL A 233 9.78 -6.36 1.45
N ALA A 234 10.11 -5.22 0.84
CA ALA A 234 11.28 -5.08 0.00
C ALA A 234 12.53 -4.86 0.86
N ASP A 235 13.51 -5.73 0.72
CA ASP A 235 14.85 -5.53 1.26
C ASP A 235 15.59 -4.38 0.54
N ARG A 236 16.81 -4.07 0.99
CA ARG A 236 17.60 -2.99 0.41
C ARG A 236 17.87 -3.17 -1.09
N HIS A 237 18.15 -4.39 -1.52
CA HIS A 237 18.44 -4.72 -2.93
C HIS A 237 17.20 -4.51 -3.81
N ARG A 238 16.05 -5.03 -3.38
CA ARG A 238 14.78 -4.86 -4.10
C ARG A 238 14.34 -3.39 -4.12
N THR A 239 14.50 -2.69 -2.99
CA THR A 239 14.23 -1.25 -2.87
C THR A 239 15.02 -0.45 -3.91
N GLU A 240 16.32 -0.70 -4.04
CA GLU A 240 17.16 0.00 -5.01
C GLU A 240 16.72 -0.29 -6.46
N HIS A 241 16.36 -1.53 -6.78
CA HIS A 241 15.85 -1.90 -8.11
C HIS A 241 14.53 -1.19 -8.43
N ILE A 242 13.59 -1.16 -7.51
CA ILE A 242 12.28 -0.48 -7.67
C ILE A 242 12.49 1.01 -7.90
N LEU A 243 13.24 1.69 -7.03
CA LEU A 243 13.44 3.14 -7.14
C LEU A 243 14.20 3.53 -8.40
N ARG A 244 15.23 2.76 -8.79
CA ARG A 244 15.95 2.98 -10.05
C ARG A 244 15.06 2.78 -11.26
N TYR A 245 14.23 1.75 -11.27
CA TYR A 245 13.27 1.52 -12.34
C TYR A 245 12.30 2.71 -12.46
N MET A 246 11.69 3.13 -11.35
CA MET A 246 10.75 4.25 -11.33
C MET A 246 11.39 5.55 -11.87
N GLN A 247 12.66 5.79 -11.52
CA GLN A 247 13.43 6.92 -12.03
C GLN A 247 13.71 6.79 -13.54
N GLN A 248 14.18 5.63 -14.01
CA GLN A 248 14.54 5.36 -15.41
C GLN A 248 13.37 5.50 -16.37
N VAL A 249 12.18 5.03 -15.97
CA VAL A 249 10.99 5.10 -16.83
C VAL A 249 10.21 6.42 -16.66
N GLY A 250 10.68 7.32 -15.81
CA GLY A 250 10.07 8.62 -15.60
C GLY A 250 8.69 8.56 -14.96
N MET A 251 8.52 7.72 -13.93
CA MET A 251 7.24 7.64 -13.19
C MET A 251 6.88 8.95 -12.50
N ALA A 252 7.87 9.77 -12.16
CA ALA A 252 7.70 11.10 -11.56
C ALA A 252 7.72 12.25 -12.61
N HIS A 253 7.49 11.97 -13.89
CA HIS A 253 7.50 12.99 -14.95
C HIS A 253 6.13 13.07 -15.66
N PRO A 254 5.53 14.28 -15.83
CA PRO A 254 6.03 15.60 -15.40
C PRO A 254 5.96 15.85 -13.89
N TYR A 255 5.11 15.12 -13.14
CA TYR A 255 4.94 15.22 -11.69
C TYR A 255 4.91 13.83 -11.04
N PRO A 256 5.22 13.72 -9.74
CA PRO A 256 5.10 12.45 -9.02
C PRO A 256 3.64 12.14 -8.62
N THR A 257 3.16 10.92 -8.68
CA THR A 257 3.71 9.73 -9.29
C THR A 257 2.62 9.05 -10.10
N LYS A 258 2.98 8.49 -11.27
CA LYS A 258 2.04 7.72 -12.09
C LYS A 258 1.60 6.47 -11.33
N ALA A 259 0.31 6.12 -11.43
CA ALA A 259 -0.24 4.95 -10.76
C ALA A 259 0.40 3.64 -11.24
N ILE A 260 0.54 3.48 -12.56
CA ILE A 260 1.18 2.31 -13.16
C ILE A 260 2.13 2.69 -14.29
N HIS A 261 3.05 1.77 -14.64
CA HIS A 261 3.90 1.84 -15.83
C HIS A 261 4.24 0.44 -16.37
N PRO A 262 4.18 0.20 -17.71
CA PRO A 262 3.57 1.08 -18.72
C PRO A 262 2.05 1.16 -18.61
N PRO A 263 1.40 2.16 -19.19
CA PRO A 263 -0.05 2.17 -19.34
C PRO A 263 -0.55 0.99 -20.19
N ILE A 264 -1.74 0.48 -19.89
CA ILE A 264 -2.36 -0.64 -20.59
C ILE A 264 -3.14 -0.13 -21.81
N TYR A 265 -2.86 -0.70 -22.97
CA TYR A 265 -3.47 -0.35 -24.25
C TYR A 265 -4.50 -1.40 -24.71
N PRO A 266 -5.47 -1.04 -25.59
CA PRO A 266 -6.55 -1.93 -26.03
C PRO A 266 -6.15 -3.27 -26.62
N SER A 267 -4.90 -3.42 -27.08
CA SER A 267 -4.39 -4.68 -27.64
C SER A 267 -3.77 -5.64 -26.62
N GLN A 268 -3.67 -5.22 -25.35
CA GLN A 268 -2.99 -5.99 -24.30
C GLN A 268 -3.98 -6.88 -23.53
N SER A 269 -3.49 -7.96 -22.94
CA SER A 269 -4.29 -8.95 -22.19
C SER A 269 -5.05 -8.33 -21.00
N ASP A 270 -4.43 -7.34 -20.34
CA ASP A 270 -5.03 -6.67 -19.18
C ASP A 270 -6.03 -5.57 -19.55
N TRP A 271 -6.22 -5.29 -20.85
CA TRP A 271 -7.25 -4.35 -21.28
C TRP A 271 -8.64 -4.88 -20.97
N ARG A 272 -9.49 -4.00 -20.48
CA ARG A 272 -10.92 -4.25 -20.28
C ARG A 272 -11.75 -3.16 -20.97
N GLU A 273 -12.86 -3.54 -21.58
CA GLU A 273 -13.72 -2.56 -22.26
C GLU A 273 -14.34 -1.53 -21.33
N TYR A 274 -14.48 -1.86 -20.04
CA TYR A 274 -14.96 -0.88 -19.05
C TYR A 274 -13.97 0.28 -18.79
N TYR A 275 -12.69 0.17 -19.19
CA TYR A 275 -11.74 1.32 -19.14
C TYR A 275 -12.19 2.48 -20.01
N ARG A 276 -12.99 2.21 -21.04
CA ARG A 276 -13.59 3.25 -21.90
C ARG A 276 -14.75 3.96 -21.24
N SER A 277 -15.28 3.44 -20.14
CA SER A 277 -16.41 4.05 -19.44
C SER A 277 -16.08 5.49 -19.06
N ARG A 278 -16.89 6.42 -19.53
CA ARG A 278 -16.70 7.88 -19.36
C ARG A 278 -15.33 8.40 -19.82
N ASN A 279 -14.58 7.65 -20.62
CA ASN A 279 -13.19 7.93 -21.01
C ASN A 279 -12.26 8.20 -19.81
N LEU A 280 -12.53 7.58 -18.69
CA LEU A 280 -11.83 7.88 -17.43
C LEU A 280 -10.49 7.16 -17.35
N ASN A 281 -10.41 5.89 -17.78
CA ASN A 281 -9.23 5.04 -17.57
C ASN A 281 -8.51 4.67 -18.88
N LEU A 282 -8.48 5.61 -19.83
CA LEU A 282 -7.67 5.47 -21.06
C LEU A 282 -6.17 5.55 -20.72
N PRO A 283 -5.26 5.10 -21.60
CA PRO A 283 -3.82 5.19 -21.34
C PRO A 283 -3.38 6.60 -20.92
N ASN A 284 -2.60 6.68 -19.83
CA ASN A 284 -2.15 7.90 -19.14
C ASN A 284 -3.25 8.68 -18.39
N GLN A 285 -4.38 8.06 -18.13
CA GLN A 285 -5.47 8.64 -17.34
C GLN A 285 -5.74 7.78 -16.11
N TYR A 286 -6.29 8.40 -15.07
CA TYR A 286 -6.77 7.77 -13.83
C TYR A 286 -5.79 6.68 -13.34
N HIS A 287 -6.25 5.46 -13.09
CA HIS A 287 -5.37 4.36 -12.66
C HIS A 287 -4.46 3.83 -13.78
N ASN A 288 -4.81 4.05 -15.05
CA ASN A 288 -4.05 3.56 -16.20
C ASN A 288 -2.88 4.50 -16.59
N GLY A 289 -2.04 4.83 -15.63
CA GLY A 289 -0.86 5.67 -15.81
C GLY A 289 -1.11 7.17 -15.61
N GLY A 290 -2.24 7.58 -15.03
CA GLY A 290 -2.44 8.92 -14.48
C GLY A 290 -1.53 9.18 -13.29
N ILE A 291 -1.23 10.45 -13.03
CA ILE A 291 -0.41 10.89 -11.90
C ILE A 291 -1.32 11.13 -10.70
N TRP A 292 -0.97 10.53 -9.57
CA TRP A 292 -1.69 10.69 -8.32
C TRP A 292 -0.79 11.38 -7.29
N PRO A 293 -1.07 12.63 -6.91
CA PRO A 293 -0.27 13.35 -5.92
C PRO A 293 -0.15 12.61 -4.59
N MET A 294 -1.20 11.88 -4.20
CA MET A 294 -1.18 10.99 -3.04
C MET A 294 -0.04 9.97 -3.13
N ILE A 295 0.13 9.29 -4.26
CA ILE A 295 1.25 8.34 -4.47
C ILE A 295 2.59 9.09 -4.47
N GLY A 296 2.61 10.33 -4.96
CA GLY A 296 3.79 11.19 -4.90
C GLY A 296 4.33 11.35 -3.47
N GLY A 297 3.45 11.49 -2.48
CA GLY A 297 3.85 11.55 -1.09
C GLY A 297 4.49 10.26 -0.58
N PHE A 298 3.94 9.10 -0.91
CA PHE A 298 4.56 7.80 -0.61
C PHE A 298 5.91 7.63 -1.32
N HIS A 299 6.05 8.13 -2.55
CA HIS A 299 7.32 8.05 -3.28
C HIS A 299 8.43 8.87 -2.59
N VAL A 300 8.13 10.10 -2.17
CA VAL A 300 9.08 10.91 -1.38
C VAL A 300 9.45 10.19 -0.09
N ALA A 301 8.48 9.64 0.63
CA ALA A 301 8.71 8.88 1.87
C ALA A 301 9.63 7.67 1.65
N ALA A 302 9.43 6.90 0.58
CA ALA A 302 10.28 5.76 0.23
C ALA A 302 11.72 6.18 -0.12
N LEU A 303 11.90 7.32 -0.80
CA LEU A 303 13.22 7.89 -1.09
C LEU A 303 13.93 8.33 0.20
N VAL A 304 13.20 8.96 1.13
CA VAL A 304 13.74 9.34 2.44
C VAL A 304 14.20 8.10 3.20
N ARG A 305 13.39 7.05 3.27
CA ARG A 305 13.73 5.78 3.92
C ARG A 305 15.00 5.16 3.32
N HIS A 306 15.18 5.25 2.01
CA HIS A 306 16.37 4.73 1.33
C HIS A 306 17.55 5.71 1.32
N ASN A 307 17.43 6.84 2.02
CA ASN A 307 18.44 7.90 2.12
C ASN A 307 18.84 8.56 0.77
N TRP A 308 17.90 8.60 -0.20
CA TRP A 308 18.06 9.34 -1.46
C TRP A 308 17.49 10.76 -1.33
N LEU A 309 18.06 11.54 -0.42
CA LEU A 309 17.48 12.81 0.04
C LEU A 309 17.41 13.91 -1.04
N ASP A 310 18.38 13.97 -1.94
CA ASP A 310 18.38 14.96 -3.05
C ASP A 310 17.20 14.69 -4.01
N GLU A 311 16.97 13.42 -4.34
CA GLU A 311 15.84 13.03 -5.18
C GLU A 311 14.51 13.21 -4.45
N ALA A 312 14.44 12.86 -3.17
CA ALA A 312 13.26 13.10 -2.33
C ALA A 312 12.88 14.59 -2.31
N LYS A 313 13.87 15.48 -2.14
CA LYS A 313 13.65 16.93 -2.19
C LYS A 313 13.14 17.37 -3.56
N ARG A 314 13.78 16.91 -4.63
CA ARG A 314 13.37 17.24 -6.00
C ARG A 314 11.91 16.80 -6.28
N LEU A 315 11.53 15.60 -5.82
CA LEU A 315 10.17 15.10 -5.98
C LEU A 315 9.17 15.87 -5.11
N LEU A 316 9.55 16.28 -3.91
CA LEU A 316 8.69 17.11 -3.04
C LEU A 316 8.42 18.48 -3.69
N ASP A 317 9.44 19.11 -4.29
CA ASP A 317 9.28 20.38 -5.00
C ASP A 317 8.30 20.23 -6.20
N LEU A 318 8.43 19.15 -6.99
CA LEU A 318 7.49 18.84 -8.08
C LEU A 318 6.08 18.50 -7.58
N LEU A 319 5.96 17.84 -6.43
CA LEU A 319 4.67 17.54 -5.81
C LEU A 319 3.98 18.82 -5.33
N ALA A 320 4.75 19.76 -4.78
CA ALA A 320 4.24 21.10 -4.41
C ALA A 320 3.70 21.84 -5.64
N GLU A 321 4.43 21.80 -6.75
CA GLU A 321 3.98 22.39 -8.02
C GLU A 321 2.71 21.72 -8.53
N ALA A 322 2.66 20.37 -8.57
CA ALA A 322 1.48 19.61 -8.98
C ALA A 322 0.23 19.97 -8.18
N ASN A 323 0.39 20.17 -6.86
CA ASN A 323 -0.71 20.51 -5.96
C ASN A 323 -1.21 21.98 -6.10
N GLN A 324 -0.44 22.85 -6.78
CA GLN A 324 -0.87 24.22 -7.10
C GLN A 324 -1.68 24.31 -8.38
N HIS A 325 -1.59 23.29 -9.26
CA HIS A 325 -2.42 23.25 -10.46
C HIS A 325 -3.89 23.11 -10.06
N ALA A 326 -4.75 23.84 -10.77
CA ALA A 326 -6.18 23.84 -10.53
C ALA A 326 -6.95 23.81 -11.85
N ILE A 327 -8.09 23.13 -11.85
CA ILE A 327 -9.08 23.20 -12.92
C ILE A 327 -9.82 24.54 -12.80
N ASN A 328 -10.14 24.94 -11.57
CA ASN A 328 -10.74 26.19 -11.21
C ASN A 328 -9.75 27.11 -10.50
N LYS A 329 -9.99 28.44 -10.53
CA LYS A 329 -9.04 29.45 -10.01
C LYS A 329 -8.67 29.29 -8.54
N ASP A 330 -9.60 28.81 -7.74
CA ASP A 330 -9.46 28.67 -6.28
C ASP A 330 -9.25 27.21 -5.86
N GLY A 331 -9.02 26.33 -6.83
CA GLY A 331 -8.78 24.91 -6.60
C GLY A 331 -7.31 24.58 -6.35
N GLY A 332 -7.01 23.32 -6.39
CA GLY A 332 -5.72 22.72 -6.17
C GLY A 332 -5.86 21.37 -5.50
N PHE A 333 -4.77 20.70 -5.19
CA PHE A 333 -4.78 19.38 -4.60
C PHE A 333 -5.73 18.43 -5.34
N ASN A 334 -5.49 18.31 -6.66
CA ASN A 334 -6.35 17.48 -7.49
C ASN A 334 -6.24 16.01 -7.11
N GLU A 335 -7.30 15.25 -7.42
CA GLU A 335 -7.33 13.81 -7.25
C GLU A 335 -6.23 13.15 -8.07
N TRP A 336 -6.16 13.47 -9.36
CA TRP A 336 -5.12 12.98 -10.27
C TRP A 336 -4.83 14.01 -11.38
N LEU A 337 -3.73 13.80 -12.10
CA LEU A 337 -3.33 14.58 -13.25
C LEU A 337 -3.05 13.64 -14.43
N HIS A 338 -3.19 14.16 -15.65
CA HIS A 338 -2.92 13.37 -16.85
C HIS A 338 -1.44 12.98 -16.95
N GLY A 339 -1.16 11.69 -17.12
CA GLY A 339 0.18 11.09 -17.00
C GLY A 339 1.25 11.59 -17.95
N GLN A 340 0.87 12.20 -19.09
CA GLN A 340 1.82 12.78 -20.05
C GLN A 340 1.89 14.30 -19.96
N THR A 341 0.75 14.97 -19.79
CA THR A 341 0.69 16.43 -19.85
C THR A 341 0.78 17.11 -18.50
N GLY A 342 0.51 16.39 -17.41
CA GLY A 342 0.39 16.97 -16.08
C GLY A 342 -0.85 17.84 -15.87
N ASN A 343 -1.78 17.87 -16.82
CA ASN A 343 -3.02 18.63 -16.65
C ASN A 343 -3.84 18.11 -15.49
N PRO A 344 -4.37 19.00 -14.62
CA PRO A 344 -5.20 18.61 -13.49
C PRO A 344 -6.50 17.97 -13.96
N MET A 345 -6.87 16.89 -13.28
CA MET A 345 -8.03 16.05 -13.57
C MET A 345 -8.70 15.61 -12.25
N GLY A 346 -9.86 14.97 -12.37
CA GLY A 346 -10.60 14.47 -11.21
C GLY A 346 -11.19 15.59 -10.37
N PHE A 347 -11.35 15.35 -9.08
CA PHE A 347 -11.86 16.32 -8.12
C PHE A 347 -10.71 17.17 -7.56
N GLU A 348 -10.99 18.46 -7.33
CA GLU A 348 -10.09 19.36 -6.61
C GLU A 348 -10.27 19.23 -5.10
N GLN A 349 -9.32 19.76 -4.33
CA GLN A 349 -9.34 19.80 -2.86
C GLN A 349 -9.41 18.39 -2.23
N GLN A 350 -8.71 17.44 -2.82
CA GLN A 350 -8.61 16.09 -2.30
C GLN A 350 -7.78 16.05 -1.01
N ALA A 351 -8.43 15.61 0.06
CA ALA A 351 -7.82 15.56 1.39
C ALA A 351 -6.57 14.66 1.43
N TRP A 352 -6.55 13.54 0.71
CA TRP A 352 -5.39 12.64 0.67
C TRP A 352 -4.20 13.22 -0.09
N SER A 353 -4.43 14.05 -1.13
CA SER A 353 -3.34 14.74 -1.83
C SER A 353 -2.67 15.76 -0.92
N ALA A 354 -3.45 16.52 -0.14
CA ALA A 354 -2.94 17.45 0.86
C ALA A 354 -2.23 16.71 2.01
N ALA A 355 -2.84 15.66 2.54
CA ALA A 355 -2.29 14.88 3.65
C ALA A 355 -0.95 14.24 3.29
N MET A 356 -0.83 13.66 2.10
CA MET A 356 0.41 13.02 1.69
C MET A 356 1.51 14.01 1.30
N PHE A 357 1.17 15.24 0.94
CA PHE A 357 2.16 16.31 0.84
C PHE A 357 2.74 16.67 2.20
N LEU A 358 1.90 16.85 3.22
CA LEU A 358 2.33 17.10 4.60
C LEU A 358 3.18 15.94 5.16
N TYR A 359 2.76 14.71 4.86
CA TYR A 359 3.50 13.51 5.24
C TYR A 359 4.90 13.48 4.62
N ALA A 360 4.99 13.76 3.32
CA ALA A 360 6.25 13.80 2.57
C ALA A 360 7.20 14.91 3.06
N GLU A 361 6.65 16.09 3.34
CA GLU A 361 7.41 17.22 3.91
C GLU A 361 7.97 16.86 5.28
N ASN A 362 7.13 16.31 6.16
CA ASN A 362 7.57 15.86 7.48
C ASN A 362 8.67 14.80 7.38
N ALA A 363 8.46 13.79 6.50
CA ALA A 363 9.44 12.74 6.28
C ALA A 363 10.80 13.30 5.86
N LEU A 364 10.83 14.23 4.89
CA LEU A 364 12.09 14.85 4.43
C LEU A 364 12.75 15.71 5.51
N ARG A 365 11.95 16.43 6.30
CA ARG A 365 12.44 17.34 7.34
C ARG A 365 12.96 16.61 8.58
N THR A 366 12.33 15.51 8.98
CA THR A 366 12.60 14.84 10.26
C THR A 366 13.26 13.46 10.10
N GLY A 367 13.15 12.84 8.95
CA GLY A 367 13.48 11.43 8.74
C GLY A 367 12.48 10.46 9.34
N HIS A 368 11.41 10.95 10.00
CA HIS A 368 10.42 10.13 10.69
C HIS A 368 9.20 9.88 9.80
N LEU A 369 8.76 8.63 9.78
CA LEU A 369 7.67 8.10 8.95
C LEU A 369 6.61 7.45 9.86
N PRO A 370 5.71 8.25 10.49
CA PRO A 370 4.66 7.72 11.36
C PRO A 370 3.92 6.52 10.72
N LEU A 371 3.52 5.55 11.49
CA LEU A 371 3.04 4.23 11.11
C LEU A 371 4.16 3.29 10.63
N PHE A 372 4.92 3.66 9.61
CA PHE A 372 5.89 2.75 9.01
C PHE A 372 7.12 2.52 9.87
N ASP A 373 7.58 3.53 10.62
CA ASP A 373 8.67 3.35 11.57
C ASP A 373 8.24 2.49 12.76
N ASP A 374 7.00 2.70 13.22
CA ASP A 374 6.40 1.91 14.30
C ASP A 374 6.26 0.43 13.91
N LEU A 375 5.73 0.16 12.70
CA LEU A 375 5.62 -1.20 12.16
C LEU A 375 6.98 -1.89 12.02
N LEU A 376 8.02 -1.17 11.60
CA LEU A 376 9.36 -1.76 11.49
C LEU A 376 10.00 -2.00 12.86
N ALA A 377 9.71 -1.17 13.85
CA ALA A 377 10.16 -1.39 15.22
C ALA A 377 9.48 -2.60 15.87
N ALA A 378 8.25 -2.91 15.46
CA ALA A 378 7.49 -4.07 15.94
C ALA A 378 7.98 -5.41 15.38
N LYS A 379 8.76 -5.40 14.26
CA LYS A 379 9.29 -6.61 13.65
C LYS A 379 10.14 -7.42 14.62
N PRO A 380 9.94 -8.75 14.72
CA PRO A 380 10.91 -9.59 15.38
C PRO A 380 12.25 -9.55 14.62
N LEU A 381 13.33 -9.29 15.35
CA LEU A 381 14.69 -9.25 14.80
C LEU A 381 15.06 -10.65 14.28
N SER A 382 14.88 -10.91 12.99
CA SER A 382 15.50 -12.04 12.31
C SER A 382 16.93 -11.67 11.90
N ALA A 383 17.80 -12.66 11.73
CA ALA A 383 19.20 -12.43 11.36
C ALA A 383 19.38 -11.70 10.01
N ILE A 384 18.33 -11.70 9.16
CA ILE A 384 18.29 -11.03 7.86
C ILE A 384 18.00 -9.52 8.03
N ASP A 385 17.27 -9.13 9.08
CA ASP A 385 16.88 -7.75 9.35
C ASP A 385 17.99 -6.94 10.08
N ALA A 386 19.02 -7.60 10.62
CA ALA A 386 20.13 -6.94 11.31
C ALA A 386 20.93 -5.99 10.38
N GLU A 387 21.04 -6.29 9.09
CA GLU A 387 21.69 -5.41 8.11
C GLU A 387 20.87 -4.14 7.79
N ILE A 388 19.56 -4.19 7.94
CA ILE A 388 18.68 -3.03 7.71
C ILE A 388 18.71 -2.08 8.90
N ASN A 389 18.71 -2.61 10.12
CA ASN A 389 18.71 -1.82 11.35
C ASN A 389 20.02 -1.03 11.59
N ASP A 390 21.16 -1.50 11.10
CA ASP A 390 22.42 -0.75 11.20
C ASP A 390 22.44 0.58 10.39
N VAL A 391 21.50 0.74 9.45
CA VAL A 391 21.36 1.96 8.64
C VAL A 391 20.35 2.95 9.24
N ILE A 392 19.36 2.46 10.01
CA ILE A 392 18.25 3.29 10.54
C ILE A 392 18.61 3.98 11.86
N ILE A 393 19.56 3.49 12.66
CA ILE A 393 19.80 3.94 14.04
C ILE A 393 20.99 4.94 14.18
N ARG A 394 21.37 5.68 13.15
CA ARG A 394 22.33 6.79 13.35
C ARG A 394 21.81 8.15 12.93
N PRO A 395 21.07 8.86 13.78
CA PRO A 395 20.98 10.30 13.65
C PRO A 395 22.32 10.91 14.15
N GLY A 396 23.10 11.47 13.24
CA GLY A 396 24.17 12.41 13.59
C GLY A 396 25.51 11.81 14.02
N GLY A 397 26.22 11.15 13.12
CA GLY A 397 27.64 10.88 13.24
C GLY A 397 28.33 11.33 11.97
N GLY A 398 28.83 12.57 11.94
CA GLY A 398 29.72 13.03 10.89
C GLY A 398 31.03 12.22 10.89
N PRO A 399 31.75 12.17 9.75
CA PRO A 399 33.03 11.46 9.67
C PRO A 399 34.11 12.13 10.51
N VAL A 400 34.85 11.32 11.26
CA VAL A 400 36.18 11.66 11.74
C VAL A 400 37.19 11.09 10.76
#